data_8a015a6dce535863a53745f3a291dd33
#
_entry.id   8a015a6dce535863a53745f3a291dd33
#
_cell.length_a   1.000
_cell.length_b   1.000
_cell.length_c   1.000
_cell.angle_alpha   90.00
_cell.angle_beta   90.00
_cell.angle_gamma   90.00
#
_symmetry.space_group_name_H-M   'P 1'
#
loop_
_entity.id
_entity.type
_entity.pdbx_description
1 polymer ?
#
loop_
_entity_poly.entity_id
_entity_poly.type
_entity_poly.pdbx_seq_one_letter_code
_entity_poly.pdbx_strand_id
1 'polypeptide(L)'
;MNQCYGCTTCESADKPLEGFIKNLPLETSHHRVEGQSTKCAFGLQGVCCRLCSNGPCRITPDAPRGICGANADTIVARNFLRAVASGSGCYIHVVENTARNVKNAAQKKSGIKGEGALNKLAALFEIEEEDMYVRAEKVADAVLADLYLPEYEKMKLVKKMACLLYTSDAA
;
A
#
# COMPACT_ATOMS: atom_id res chain seq x y z
N MET A 1 -27.35 -2.49 2.77
CA MET A 1 -25.89 -2.68 2.85
C MET A 1 -25.36 -1.65 3.83
N ASN A 2 -24.90 -2.08 4.99
CA ASN A 2 -24.23 -1.18 5.93
C ASN A 2 -22.89 -0.79 5.31
N GLN A 3 -22.81 0.43 4.81
CA GLN A 3 -21.58 0.96 4.25
C GLN A 3 -20.56 1.15 5.38
N CYS A 4 -19.49 0.39 5.32
CA CYS A 4 -18.37 0.46 6.27
C CYS A 4 -17.54 1.71 6.00
N TYR A 5 -17.92 2.85 6.55
CA TYR A 5 -17.13 4.09 6.47
C TYR A 5 -16.19 4.19 7.66
N GLY A 6 -15.12 3.37 7.65
CA GLY A 6 -14.14 3.40 8.75
C GLY A 6 -14.76 3.01 10.10
N CYS A 7 -15.79 2.15 10.07
CA CYS A 7 -16.38 1.69 11.32
C CYS A 7 -15.44 0.70 12.01
N THR A 8 -15.39 0.81 13.32
CA THR A 8 -14.64 -0.08 14.20
C THR A 8 -15.19 -1.51 14.25
N THR A 9 -16.25 -1.80 13.51
CA THR A 9 -16.90 -3.11 13.40
C THR A 9 -16.55 -3.89 12.15
N CYS A 10 -15.60 -3.40 11.32
CA CYS A 10 -15.15 -4.09 10.13
C CYS A 10 -14.58 -5.47 10.47
N GLU A 11 -14.93 -6.50 9.71
CA GLU A 11 -14.44 -7.85 9.91
C GLU A 11 -12.91 -7.96 9.77
N SER A 12 -12.31 -7.07 8.95
CA SER A 12 -10.86 -6.98 8.78
C SER A 12 -10.12 -6.28 9.92
N ALA A 13 -10.84 -5.69 10.89
CA ALA A 13 -10.22 -5.02 12.02
C ALA A 13 -9.67 -6.03 13.03
N ASP A 14 -8.47 -5.77 13.56
CA ASP A 14 -7.92 -6.48 14.71
C ASP A 14 -8.68 -6.07 15.99
N LYS A 15 -9.58 -6.94 16.44
CA LYS A 15 -10.47 -6.64 17.57
C LYS A 15 -9.74 -6.41 18.90
N PRO A 16 -8.71 -7.18 19.29
CA PRO A 16 -7.89 -6.90 20.45
C PRO A 16 -7.24 -5.52 20.39
N LEU A 17 -6.64 -5.16 19.26
CA LEU A 17 -6.01 -3.86 19.07
C LEU A 17 -7.02 -2.71 19.08
N GLU A 18 -8.18 -2.90 18.49
CA GLU A 18 -9.29 -1.95 18.52
C GLU A 18 -9.73 -1.68 19.97
N GLY A 19 -9.90 -2.74 20.78
CA GLY A 19 -10.24 -2.63 22.18
C GLY A 19 -9.16 -1.90 22.99
N PHE A 20 -7.90 -2.15 22.71
CA PHE A 20 -6.78 -1.45 23.34
C PHE A 20 -6.80 0.05 23.02
N ILE A 21 -6.95 0.41 21.73
CA ILE A 21 -6.96 1.80 21.28
C ILE A 21 -8.12 2.61 21.86
N LYS A 22 -9.31 2.00 21.99
CA LYS A 22 -10.48 2.65 22.60
C LYS A 22 -10.28 3.06 24.06
N ASN A 23 -9.39 2.37 24.77
CA ASN A 23 -9.09 2.66 26.19
C ASN A 23 -7.95 3.69 26.35
N LEU A 24 -7.33 4.13 25.27
CA LEU A 24 -6.32 5.18 25.33
C LEU A 24 -6.97 6.57 25.32
N PRO A 25 -6.41 7.57 26.04
CA PRO A 25 -6.89 8.94 26.03
C PRO A 25 -6.42 9.66 24.72
N LEU A 26 -6.68 9.04 23.58
CA LEU A 26 -6.25 9.53 22.27
C LEU A 26 -7.43 9.66 21.32
N GLU A 27 -7.48 10.79 20.63
CA GLU A 27 -8.39 10.96 19.50
C GLU A 27 -7.80 10.30 18.26
N THR A 28 -8.49 9.29 17.72
CA THR A 28 -8.11 8.59 16.48
C THR A 28 -8.83 9.16 15.26
N SER A 29 -8.42 8.74 14.07
CA SER A 29 -9.14 9.06 12.82
C SER A 29 -10.58 8.55 12.83
N HIS A 30 -10.87 7.45 13.54
CA HIS A 30 -12.23 6.92 13.69
C HIS A 30 -13.13 7.89 14.46
N HIS A 31 -12.67 8.43 15.58
CA HIS A 31 -13.41 9.44 16.34
C HIS A 31 -13.71 10.68 15.48
N ARG A 32 -12.75 11.13 14.69
CA ARG A 32 -12.95 12.26 13.77
C ARG A 32 -13.91 11.94 12.62
N VAL A 33 -13.90 10.69 12.11
CA VAL A 33 -14.89 10.26 11.10
C VAL A 33 -16.30 10.24 11.67
N GLU A 34 -16.48 9.80 12.91
CA GLU A 34 -17.76 9.82 13.61
C GLU A 34 -18.25 11.25 13.84
N GLY A 35 -17.32 12.17 14.19
CA GLY A 35 -17.60 13.61 14.34
C GLY A 35 -18.00 14.31 13.03
N GLN A 36 -17.70 13.73 11.85
CA GLN A 36 -18.13 14.25 10.55
C GLN A 36 -19.57 13.83 10.26
N SER A 37 -20.54 14.55 10.81
CA SER A 37 -21.96 14.25 10.72
C SER A 37 -22.52 14.30 9.30
N THR A 38 -21.96 15.18 8.44
CA THR A 38 -22.39 15.37 7.06
C THR A 38 -21.33 14.91 6.09
N LYS A 39 -21.61 13.86 5.32
CA LYS A 39 -20.73 13.31 4.30
C LYS A 39 -21.26 13.58 2.90
N CYS A 40 -20.38 13.97 1.98
CA CYS A 40 -20.74 14.25 0.60
C CYS A 40 -21.10 12.96 -0.14
N ALA A 41 -22.35 12.83 -0.60
CA ALA A 41 -22.83 11.65 -1.32
C ALA A 41 -22.06 11.37 -2.61
N PHE A 42 -21.63 12.39 -3.33
CA PHE A 42 -20.80 12.22 -4.55
C PHE A 42 -19.41 11.68 -4.22
N GLY A 43 -18.78 12.19 -3.16
CA GLY A 43 -17.49 11.68 -2.69
C GLY A 43 -17.56 10.22 -2.27
N LEU A 44 -18.64 9.83 -1.59
CA LEU A 44 -18.88 8.45 -1.17
C LEU A 44 -19.08 7.48 -2.34
N GLN A 45 -19.67 7.94 -3.44
CA GLN A 45 -19.86 7.13 -4.65
C GLN A 45 -18.61 7.08 -5.55
N GLY A 46 -17.58 7.87 -5.25
CA GLY A 46 -16.38 7.93 -6.08
C GLY A 46 -16.54 8.67 -7.42
N VAL A 47 -17.67 9.30 -7.68
CA VAL A 47 -17.99 9.99 -8.94
C VAL A 47 -17.58 11.46 -8.96
N CYS A 48 -16.90 11.92 -7.92
CA CYS A 48 -16.35 13.27 -7.84
C CYS A 48 -14.85 13.26 -8.20
N CYS A 49 -14.46 14.08 -9.16
CA CYS A 49 -13.06 14.25 -9.56
C CYS A 49 -12.48 15.56 -9.04
N ARG A 50 -11.33 15.47 -8.38
CA ARG A 50 -10.55 16.61 -7.83
C ARG A 50 -9.08 16.55 -8.25
N LEU A 51 -8.79 16.01 -9.43
CA LEU A 51 -7.42 15.79 -9.89
C LEU A 51 -6.73 17.06 -10.37
N CYS A 52 -7.49 18.05 -10.84
CA CYS A 52 -6.93 19.30 -11.38
C CYS A 52 -7.66 20.52 -10.83
N SER A 53 -7.10 21.68 -11.09
CA SER A 53 -7.64 22.99 -10.67
C SER A 53 -8.96 23.37 -11.37
N ASN A 54 -9.31 22.72 -12.49
CA ASN A 54 -10.60 22.95 -13.17
C ASN A 54 -11.81 22.36 -12.41
N GLY A 55 -11.56 21.36 -11.54
CA GLY A 55 -12.58 20.76 -10.69
C GLY A 55 -12.88 21.57 -9.42
N PRO A 56 -13.71 21.02 -8.54
CA PRO A 56 -14.22 19.64 -8.54
C PRO A 56 -15.28 19.40 -9.62
N CYS A 57 -15.15 18.31 -10.37
CA CYS A 57 -16.18 17.84 -11.30
C CYS A 57 -17.07 16.81 -10.63
N ARG A 58 -18.38 16.98 -10.77
CA ARG A 58 -19.40 16.02 -10.32
C ARG A 58 -20.14 15.49 -11.53
N ILE A 59 -20.28 14.19 -11.64
CA ILE A 59 -20.99 13.56 -12.75
C ILE A 59 -22.46 13.40 -12.37
N THR A 60 -23.33 13.95 -13.19
CA THR A 60 -24.78 13.87 -13.06
C THR A 60 -25.39 13.51 -14.41
N PRO A 61 -26.68 13.12 -14.47
CA PRO A 61 -27.34 12.89 -15.77
C PRO A 61 -27.24 14.09 -16.73
N ASP A 62 -27.33 15.31 -16.21
CA ASP A 62 -27.25 16.56 -17.00
C ASP A 62 -25.80 16.96 -17.34
N ALA A 63 -24.82 16.47 -16.59
CA ALA A 63 -23.40 16.71 -16.81
C ALA A 63 -22.63 15.37 -16.76
N PRO A 64 -22.75 14.52 -17.80
CA PRO A 64 -22.21 13.15 -17.79
C PRO A 64 -20.68 13.09 -17.96
N ARG A 65 -20.04 14.25 -18.18
CA ARG A 65 -18.58 14.35 -18.33
C ARG A 65 -18.02 15.49 -17.49
N GLY A 66 -16.83 15.27 -16.93
CA GLY A 66 -16.06 16.35 -16.31
C GLY A 66 -15.56 17.36 -17.35
N ILE A 67 -15.01 18.47 -16.88
CA ILE A 67 -14.51 19.58 -17.72
C ILE A 67 -13.49 19.07 -18.76
N CYS A 68 -12.66 18.10 -18.40
CA CYS A 68 -11.68 17.47 -19.30
C CYS A 68 -12.25 16.39 -20.22
N GLY A 69 -13.57 16.15 -20.20
CA GLY A 69 -14.24 15.11 -20.99
C GLY A 69 -14.31 13.72 -20.33
N ALA A 70 -13.71 13.51 -19.15
CA ALA A 70 -13.74 12.23 -18.45
C ALA A 70 -15.17 11.88 -18.01
N ASN A 71 -15.59 10.65 -18.28
CA ASN A 71 -16.86 10.10 -17.80
C ASN A 71 -16.72 9.51 -16.38
N ALA A 72 -17.82 9.01 -15.82
CA ALA A 72 -17.86 8.43 -14.48
C ALA A 72 -16.86 7.28 -14.31
N ASP A 73 -16.79 6.35 -15.26
CA ASP A 73 -15.88 5.20 -15.20
C ASP A 73 -14.43 5.63 -15.15
N THR A 74 -14.05 6.60 -15.98
CA THR A 74 -12.69 7.18 -15.97
C THR A 74 -12.39 7.84 -14.64
N ILE A 75 -13.33 8.54 -14.03
CA ILE A 75 -13.15 9.21 -12.73
C ILE A 75 -12.98 8.18 -11.62
N VAL A 76 -13.81 7.13 -11.60
CA VAL A 76 -13.71 6.04 -10.61
C VAL A 76 -12.37 5.32 -10.76
N ALA A 77 -11.98 4.97 -11.98
CA ALA A 77 -10.69 4.33 -12.24
C ALA A 77 -9.50 5.18 -11.77
N ARG A 78 -9.53 6.49 -12.02
CA ARG A 78 -8.51 7.43 -11.52
C ARG A 78 -8.47 7.51 -9.99
N ASN A 79 -9.63 7.56 -9.34
CA ASN A 79 -9.71 7.59 -7.88
C ASN A 79 -9.18 6.28 -7.28
N PHE A 80 -9.49 5.15 -7.90
CA PHE A 80 -8.97 3.85 -7.51
C PHE A 80 -7.43 3.77 -7.68
N LEU A 81 -6.93 4.20 -8.82
CA LEU A 81 -5.47 4.27 -9.06
C LEU A 81 -4.75 5.14 -8.02
N ARG A 82 -5.32 6.29 -7.66
CA ARG A 82 -4.76 7.15 -6.60
C ARG A 82 -4.73 6.46 -5.24
N ALA A 83 -5.80 5.76 -4.88
CA ALA A 83 -5.85 5.02 -3.63
C ALA A 83 -4.79 3.91 -3.59
N VAL A 84 -4.66 3.15 -4.68
CA VAL A 84 -3.64 2.11 -4.82
C VAL A 84 -2.22 2.71 -4.76
N ALA A 85 -1.96 3.80 -5.48
CA ALA A 85 -0.66 4.46 -5.46
C ALA A 85 -0.30 5.00 -4.06
N SER A 86 -1.27 5.57 -3.36
CA SER A 86 -1.09 6.03 -1.97
C SER A 86 -0.78 4.87 -1.03
N GLY A 87 -1.52 3.77 -1.12
CA GLY A 87 -1.27 2.56 -0.33
C GLY A 87 0.10 1.95 -0.63
N SER A 88 0.47 1.88 -1.90
CA SER A 88 1.80 1.40 -2.33
C SER A 88 2.92 2.26 -1.73
N GLY A 89 2.76 3.59 -1.71
CA GLY A 89 3.74 4.49 -1.09
C GLY A 89 3.96 4.20 0.39
N CYS A 90 2.90 3.90 1.14
CA CYS A 90 3.02 3.51 2.54
C CYS A 90 3.81 2.18 2.71
N TYR A 91 3.51 1.17 1.90
CA TYR A 91 4.22 -0.11 1.96
C TYR A 91 5.67 -0.01 1.49
N ILE A 92 5.97 0.80 0.49
CA ILE A 92 7.34 1.08 0.04
C ILE A 92 8.18 1.61 1.19
N HIS A 93 7.66 2.53 1.99
CA HIS A 93 8.36 3.05 3.17
C HIS A 93 8.66 1.96 4.21
N VAL A 94 7.72 1.05 4.45
CA VAL A 94 7.93 -0.10 5.36
C VAL A 94 9.02 -1.03 4.81
N VAL A 95 8.99 -1.33 3.52
CA VAL A 95 9.98 -2.20 2.86
C VAL A 95 11.37 -1.54 2.93
N GLU A 96 11.48 -0.25 2.65
CA GLU A 96 12.74 0.50 2.75
C GLU A 96 13.34 0.41 4.16
N ASN A 97 12.56 0.71 5.19
CA ASN A 97 13.03 0.64 6.57
C ASN A 97 13.45 -0.78 6.96
N THR A 98 12.71 -1.78 6.51
CA THR A 98 13.05 -3.19 6.75
C THR A 98 14.36 -3.56 6.07
N ALA A 99 14.55 -3.20 4.81
CA ALA A 99 15.79 -3.47 4.09
C ALA A 99 16.99 -2.78 4.74
N ARG A 100 16.86 -1.52 5.17
CA ARG A 100 17.92 -0.80 5.91
C ARG A 100 18.24 -1.48 7.24
N ASN A 101 17.24 -1.96 7.96
CA ASN A 101 17.46 -2.70 9.22
C ASN A 101 18.17 -4.04 8.98
N VAL A 102 17.78 -4.79 7.95
CA VAL A 102 18.46 -6.04 7.56
C VAL A 102 19.92 -5.75 7.19
N LYS A 103 20.18 -4.72 6.40
CA LYS A 103 21.55 -4.31 6.05
C LYS A 103 22.39 -3.99 7.29
N ASN A 104 21.86 -3.19 8.20
CA ASN A 104 22.54 -2.84 9.46
C ASN A 104 22.83 -4.08 10.33
N ALA A 105 21.88 -5.03 10.39
CA ALA A 105 22.05 -6.28 11.14
C ALA A 105 23.12 -7.18 10.48
N ALA A 106 23.13 -7.24 9.16
CA ALA A 106 24.14 -7.98 8.38
C ALA A 106 25.55 -7.44 8.63
N GLN A 107 25.74 -6.14 8.55
CA GLN A 107 27.04 -5.49 8.82
C GLN A 107 27.52 -5.70 10.26
N LYS A 108 26.62 -5.75 11.23
CA LYS A 108 26.92 -6.07 12.63
C LYS A 108 27.06 -7.56 12.91
N LYS A 109 26.82 -8.42 11.92
CA LYS A 109 26.78 -9.88 12.03
C LYS A 109 25.92 -10.38 13.19
N SER A 110 24.75 -9.77 13.37
CA SER A 110 23.85 -10.10 14.49
C SER A 110 22.38 -9.90 14.15
N GLY A 111 21.54 -10.64 14.83
CA GLY A 111 20.08 -10.39 14.86
C GLY A 111 19.28 -10.85 13.65
N ILE A 112 19.89 -11.44 12.62
CA ILE A 112 19.15 -11.95 11.46
C ILE A 112 18.51 -13.29 11.83
N LYS A 113 17.17 -13.33 11.68
CA LYS A 113 16.36 -14.55 11.82
C LYS A 113 15.58 -14.77 10.54
N GLY A 114 15.21 -16.04 10.26
CA GLY A 114 14.39 -16.36 9.08
C GLY A 114 15.23 -16.59 7.82
N GLU A 115 16.27 -17.42 7.94
CA GLU A 115 17.14 -17.80 6.82
C GLU A 115 16.37 -18.32 5.60
N GLY A 116 15.27 -19.06 5.79
CA GLY A 116 14.44 -19.55 4.69
C GLY A 116 13.78 -18.42 3.88
N ALA A 117 13.36 -17.33 4.52
CA ALA A 117 12.83 -16.16 3.81
C ALA A 117 13.93 -15.40 3.08
N LEU A 118 15.10 -15.26 3.71
CA LEU A 118 16.27 -14.65 3.09
C LEU A 118 16.71 -15.41 1.83
N ASN A 119 16.73 -16.74 1.88
CA ASN A 119 17.10 -17.59 0.74
C ASN A 119 16.11 -17.45 -0.42
N LYS A 120 14.79 -17.34 -0.14
CA LYS A 120 13.77 -17.06 -1.16
C LYS A 120 13.98 -15.71 -1.83
N LEU A 121 14.30 -14.68 -1.06
CA LEU A 121 14.60 -13.35 -1.60
C LEU A 121 15.90 -13.34 -2.38
N ALA A 122 16.96 -14.01 -1.89
CA ALA A 122 18.21 -14.15 -2.61
C ALA A 122 18.02 -14.80 -3.98
N ALA A 123 17.26 -15.90 -4.03
CA ALA A 123 16.91 -16.55 -5.29
C ALA A 123 16.11 -15.64 -6.25
N LEU A 124 15.23 -14.78 -5.70
CA LEU A 124 14.46 -13.82 -6.47
C LEU A 124 15.34 -12.78 -7.19
N PHE A 125 16.42 -12.36 -6.53
CA PHE A 125 17.39 -11.39 -7.05
C PHE A 125 18.62 -12.04 -7.68
N GLU A 126 18.63 -13.39 -7.79
CA GLU A 126 19.75 -14.15 -8.39
C GLU A 126 21.08 -13.94 -7.64
N ILE A 127 20.99 -13.88 -6.32
CA ILE A 127 22.14 -13.69 -5.43
C ILE A 127 22.58 -15.06 -4.88
N GLU A 128 23.78 -15.49 -5.26
CA GLU A 128 24.41 -16.73 -4.83
C GLU A 128 25.59 -16.43 -3.90
N GLU A 129 25.33 -16.41 -2.60
CA GLU A 129 26.33 -16.18 -1.57
C GLU A 129 26.19 -17.23 -0.46
N GLU A 130 27.30 -17.80 -0.04
CA GLU A 130 27.32 -18.83 1.01
C GLU A 130 27.14 -18.22 2.41
N ASP A 131 27.84 -17.12 2.69
CA ASP A 131 27.74 -16.42 3.98
C ASP A 131 26.39 -15.73 4.10
N MET A 132 25.65 -16.09 5.16
CA MET A 132 24.31 -15.57 5.43
C MET A 132 24.31 -14.03 5.58
N TYR A 133 25.32 -13.45 6.19
CA TYR A 133 25.37 -12.01 6.42
C TYR A 133 25.70 -11.24 5.14
N VAL A 134 26.63 -11.76 4.33
CA VAL A 134 26.93 -11.19 3.01
C VAL A 134 25.73 -11.29 2.10
N ARG A 135 25.04 -12.43 2.10
CA ARG A 135 23.80 -12.65 1.35
C ARG A 135 22.72 -11.66 1.78
N ALA A 136 22.53 -11.46 3.09
CA ALA A 136 21.55 -10.53 3.63
C ALA A 136 21.83 -9.08 3.25
N GLU A 137 23.09 -8.65 3.28
CA GLU A 137 23.49 -7.32 2.83
C GLU A 137 23.20 -7.11 1.35
N LYS A 138 23.60 -8.05 0.49
CA LYS A 138 23.33 -7.97 -0.95
C LYS A 138 21.85 -7.98 -1.28
N VAL A 139 21.04 -8.80 -0.58
CA VAL A 139 19.58 -8.80 -0.74
C VAL A 139 18.99 -7.46 -0.33
N ALA A 140 19.44 -6.89 0.79
CA ALA A 140 18.97 -5.58 1.23
C ALA A 140 19.32 -4.48 0.23
N ASP A 141 20.53 -4.49 -0.33
CA ASP A 141 20.95 -3.54 -1.36
C ASP A 141 20.17 -3.70 -2.66
N ALA A 142 19.89 -4.94 -3.09
CA ALA A 142 19.09 -5.22 -4.26
C ALA A 142 17.64 -4.73 -4.09
N VAL A 143 17.04 -4.93 -2.91
CA VAL A 143 15.71 -4.42 -2.58
C VAL A 143 15.69 -2.89 -2.58
N LEU A 144 16.67 -2.25 -1.95
CA LEU A 144 16.76 -0.78 -1.94
C LEU A 144 16.94 -0.21 -3.34
N ALA A 145 17.79 -0.83 -4.17
CA ALA A 145 17.95 -0.41 -5.56
C ALA A 145 16.66 -0.56 -6.36
N ASP A 146 15.91 -1.64 -6.13
CA ASP A 146 14.63 -1.90 -6.79
C ASP A 146 13.52 -0.88 -6.43
N LEU A 147 13.59 -0.30 -5.22
CA LEU A 147 12.65 0.74 -4.77
C LEU A 147 12.89 2.11 -5.46
N TYR A 148 14.11 2.36 -5.93
CA TYR A 148 14.50 3.64 -6.53
C TYR A 148 14.72 3.57 -8.04
N LEU A 149 14.05 2.63 -8.70
CA LEU A 149 14.09 2.50 -10.16
C LEU A 149 13.52 3.74 -10.85
N PRO A 150 14.03 4.10 -12.04
CA PRO A 150 13.41 5.11 -12.89
C PRO A 150 11.95 4.80 -13.20
N GLU A 151 11.13 5.82 -13.48
CA GLU A 151 9.69 5.70 -13.70
C GLU A 151 9.28 4.71 -14.81
N TYR A 152 10.16 4.49 -15.80
CA TYR A 152 9.91 3.56 -16.90
C TYR A 152 10.34 2.12 -16.63
N GLU A 153 10.96 1.85 -15.49
CA GLU A 153 11.34 0.51 -15.09
C GLU A 153 10.33 -0.11 -14.11
N LYS A 154 10.18 -1.43 -14.17
CA LYS A 154 9.28 -2.17 -13.30
C LYS A 154 10.03 -2.78 -12.15
N MET A 155 9.56 -2.55 -10.93
CA MET A 155 10.10 -3.16 -9.72
C MET A 155 10.06 -4.69 -9.82
N LYS A 156 11.23 -5.32 -9.71
CA LYS A 156 11.36 -6.80 -9.75
C LYS A 156 10.63 -7.45 -8.58
N LEU A 157 10.76 -6.87 -7.39
CA LEU A 157 10.10 -7.36 -6.18
C LEU A 157 8.58 -7.46 -6.38
N VAL A 158 7.93 -6.39 -6.81
CA VAL A 158 6.47 -6.38 -7.02
C VAL A 158 6.07 -7.33 -8.16
N LYS A 159 6.79 -7.33 -9.26
CA LYS A 159 6.48 -8.18 -10.42
C LYS A 159 6.56 -9.66 -10.09
N LYS A 160 7.61 -10.09 -9.39
CA LYS A 160 7.82 -11.50 -9.05
C LYS A 160 6.93 -11.94 -7.87
N MET A 161 6.73 -11.09 -6.87
CA MET A 161 5.82 -11.39 -5.74
C MET A 161 4.35 -11.43 -6.17
N ALA A 162 3.91 -10.54 -7.06
CA ALA A 162 2.56 -10.59 -7.61
C ALA A 162 2.30 -11.92 -8.36
N CYS A 163 3.25 -12.40 -9.15
CA CYS A 163 3.13 -13.72 -9.80
C CYS A 163 3.01 -14.87 -8.80
N LEU A 164 3.76 -14.82 -7.68
CA LEU A 164 3.70 -15.87 -6.64
C LEU A 164 2.38 -15.86 -5.87
N LEU A 165 1.81 -14.69 -5.62
CA LEU A 165 0.50 -14.54 -4.95
C LEU A 165 -0.65 -15.00 -5.84
N TYR A 166 -0.61 -14.74 -7.14
CA TYR A 166 -1.64 -15.18 -8.09
C TYR A 166 -1.61 -16.68 -8.39
N THR A 167 -0.48 -17.35 -8.24
CA THR A 167 -0.34 -18.77 -8.53
C THR A 167 -0.59 -19.68 -7.32
N SER A 168 -0.58 -19.15 -6.10
CA SER A 168 -0.82 -19.93 -4.88
C SER A 168 -2.31 -20.05 -4.50
N ASP A 169 -3.16 -19.13 -4.94
CA ASP A 169 -4.60 -19.13 -4.60
C ASP A 169 -5.50 -19.66 -5.72
N ALA A 170 -4.93 -20.13 -6.82
CA ALA A 170 -5.65 -20.72 -7.96
C ALA A 170 -5.57 -22.26 -8.01
N ALA A 171 -5.17 -22.89 -6.90
CA ALA A 171 -5.09 -24.34 -6.78
C ALA A 171 -6.16 -24.89 -5.83
#